data_cfee71db17f8d2a1fd630effee7a0b92
#
_entry.id   cfee71db17f8d2a1fd630effee7a0b92
#
_cell.length_a   1.000
_cell.length_b   1.000
_cell.length_c   1.000
_cell.angle_alpha   90.00
_cell.angle_beta   90.00
_cell.angle_gamma   90.00
#
_symmetry.space_group_name_H-M   'P 1'
#
loop_
_entity.id
_entity.type
_entity.pdbx_description
1 polymer ?
#
loop_
_entity_poly.entity_id
_entity_poly.type
_entity_poly.pdbx_seq_one_letter_code
_entity_poly.pdbx_strand_id
1 'polypeptide(L)'
;MLRPYQQAAFDGAVDYIKKCLDPCLIEAATGAGKSHIIAAIAEWVNNTSGKKVLCLAPSKELVLQNHGKYLATGNPASIYCASISKSLAHDVVFGSPTSVLNSLEKFGDNFSCIIIDEAHGITPTVKAVVDHMRQQNHKLRVIGCTATPYRLGDGYIYEYDENNKHVPETQTKNPYFKQLVYKITASELIEMGFLTRPHADPVAESYDTTGISNHTAKEYEQVFEGKGRKTSMIVQDVVANSQGRKGVMIFAATIQHAQEVM
;
A
#
# COMPACT_ATOMS: atom_id res chain seq x y z
N MET A 1 -0.86 2.62 -21.21
CA MET A 1 0.27 1.67 -21.41
C MET A 1 1.09 1.63 -20.13
N LEU A 2 1.46 0.45 -19.64
CA LEU A 2 2.33 0.28 -18.49
C LEU A 2 3.79 0.62 -18.85
N ARG A 3 4.53 1.14 -17.90
CA ARG A 3 5.99 1.29 -18.01
C ARG A 3 6.65 -0.09 -17.96
N PRO A 4 7.89 -0.28 -18.50
CA PRO A 4 8.51 -1.61 -18.56
C PRO A 4 8.53 -2.36 -17.22
N TYR A 5 8.90 -1.70 -16.13
CA TYR A 5 8.92 -2.31 -14.81
C TYR A 5 7.52 -2.61 -14.26
N GLN A 6 6.51 -1.82 -14.62
CA GLN A 6 5.11 -2.11 -14.26
C GLN A 6 4.58 -3.30 -15.05
N GLN A 7 5.00 -3.44 -16.31
CA GLN A 7 4.69 -4.60 -17.14
C GLN A 7 5.33 -5.85 -16.54
N ALA A 8 6.59 -5.79 -16.14
CA ALA A 8 7.28 -6.93 -15.50
C ALA A 8 6.59 -7.34 -14.17
N ALA A 9 6.11 -6.38 -13.37
CA ALA A 9 5.34 -6.66 -12.16
C ALA A 9 3.99 -7.35 -12.47
N PHE A 10 3.31 -6.86 -13.50
CA PHE A 10 2.08 -7.47 -14.01
C PHE A 10 2.33 -8.91 -14.49
N ASP A 11 3.32 -9.12 -15.34
CA ASP A 11 3.66 -10.43 -15.91
C ASP A 11 4.02 -11.42 -14.80
N GLY A 12 4.85 -11.02 -13.84
CA GLY A 12 5.22 -11.86 -12.69
C GLY A 12 4.01 -12.30 -11.85
N ALA A 13 3.09 -11.39 -11.57
CA ALA A 13 1.88 -11.71 -10.83
C ALA A 13 0.94 -12.64 -11.63
N VAL A 14 0.73 -12.33 -12.90
CA VAL A 14 -0.14 -13.12 -13.80
C VAL A 14 0.41 -14.54 -13.98
N ASP A 15 1.71 -14.67 -14.20
CA ASP A 15 2.35 -15.98 -14.38
C ASP A 15 2.29 -16.83 -13.11
N TYR A 16 2.39 -16.20 -11.95
CA TYR A 16 2.25 -16.91 -10.68
C TYR A 16 0.83 -17.40 -10.45
N ILE A 17 -0.19 -16.53 -10.56
CA ILE A 17 -1.58 -16.90 -10.27
C ILE A 17 -2.19 -17.89 -11.27
N LYS A 18 -1.60 -18.05 -12.48
CA LYS A 18 -1.97 -19.11 -13.41
C LYS A 18 -1.59 -20.49 -12.88
N LYS A 19 -0.51 -20.60 -12.11
CA LYS A 19 0.11 -21.85 -11.69
C LYS A 19 -0.16 -22.18 -10.21
N CYS A 20 -0.36 -21.18 -9.36
CA CYS A 20 -0.43 -21.30 -7.92
C CYS A 20 -1.66 -20.60 -7.32
N LEU A 21 -2.22 -21.20 -6.24
CA LEU A 21 -3.35 -20.65 -5.47
C LEU A 21 -2.88 -19.88 -4.23
N ASP A 22 -1.63 -20.08 -3.83
CA ASP A 22 -1.09 -19.40 -2.66
C ASP A 22 -1.00 -17.88 -2.90
N PRO A 23 -1.13 -17.07 -1.84
CA PRO A 23 -0.98 -15.62 -1.95
C PRO A 23 0.40 -15.21 -2.46
N CYS A 24 0.46 -14.28 -3.40
CA CYS A 24 1.71 -13.67 -3.85
C CYS A 24 1.78 -12.17 -3.58
N LEU A 25 2.99 -11.63 -3.61
CA LEU A 25 3.29 -10.25 -3.26
C LEU A 25 4.09 -9.57 -4.38
N ILE A 26 3.74 -8.33 -4.65
CA ILE A 26 4.53 -7.39 -5.47
C ILE A 26 5.12 -6.34 -4.52
N GLU A 27 6.43 -6.20 -4.52
CA GLU A 27 7.14 -5.08 -3.91
C GLU A 27 7.38 -4.00 -4.95
N ALA A 28 6.75 -2.84 -4.77
CA ALA A 28 6.94 -1.70 -5.65
C ALA A 28 7.06 -0.43 -4.81
N ALA A 29 8.19 0.25 -4.92
CA ALA A 29 8.50 1.44 -4.13
C ALA A 29 7.41 2.52 -4.26
N THR A 30 7.34 3.42 -3.27
CA THR A 30 6.48 4.60 -3.35
C THR A 30 6.83 5.42 -4.60
N GLY A 31 5.81 5.83 -5.36
CA GLY A 31 6.01 6.50 -6.65
C GLY A 31 6.17 5.56 -7.85
N ALA A 32 6.30 4.24 -7.68
CA ALA A 32 6.34 3.27 -8.77
C ALA A 32 5.03 3.16 -9.55
N GLY A 33 3.93 3.71 -9.02
CA GLY A 33 2.63 3.64 -9.66
C GLY A 33 1.90 2.32 -9.44
N LYS A 34 1.92 1.78 -8.22
CA LYS A 34 1.20 0.56 -7.79
C LYS A 34 -0.25 0.53 -8.29
N SER A 35 -0.95 1.67 -8.23
CA SER A 35 -2.34 1.76 -8.68
C SER A 35 -2.54 1.41 -10.17
N HIS A 36 -1.55 1.65 -11.03
CA HIS A 36 -1.59 1.23 -12.44
C HIS A 36 -1.38 -0.28 -12.59
N ILE A 37 -0.49 -0.87 -11.78
CA ILE A 37 -0.26 -2.31 -11.76
C ILE A 37 -1.54 -3.02 -11.27
N ILE A 38 -2.14 -2.55 -10.18
CA ILE A 38 -3.41 -3.05 -9.64
C ILE A 38 -4.52 -2.99 -10.69
N ALA A 39 -4.67 -1.85 -11.38
CA ALA A 39 -5.67 -1.67 -12.41
C ALA A 39 -5.49 -2.67 -13.57
N ALA A 40 -4.27 -2.83 -14.06
CA ALA A 40 -3.98 -3.76 -15.15
C ALA A 40 -4.22 -5.23 -14.76
N ILE A 41 -3.82 -5.64 -13.55
CA ILE A 41 -4.08 -6.99 -13.05
C ILE A 41 -5.58 -7.22 -12.88
N ALA A 42 -6.31 -6.27 -12.31
CA ALA A 42 -7.75 -6.38 -12.12
C ALA A 42 -8.50 -6.53 -13.45
N GLU A 43 -8.14 -5.72 -14.44
CA GLU A 43 -8.70 -5.81 -15.80
C GLU A 43 -8.40 -7.17 -16.45
N TRP A 44 -7.15 -7.61 -16.39
CA TRP A 44 -6.76 -8.89 -16.99
C TRP A 44 -7.46 -10.07 -16.33
N VAL A 45 -7.54 -10.10 -14.98
CA VAL A 45 -8.21 -11.18 -14.23
C VAL A 45 -9.71 -11.20 -14.56
N ASN A 46 -10.36 -10.05 -14.57
CA ASN A 46 -11.78 -9.95 -14.91
C ASN A 46 -12.05 -10.46 -16.33
N ASN A 47 -11.29 -9.99 -17.32
CA ASN A 47 -11.44 -10.39 -18.73
C ASN A 47 -11.14 -11.88 -18.95
N THR A 48 -10.17 -12.45 -18.22
CA THR A 48 -9.77 -13.85 -18.41
C THR A 48 -10.70 -14.82 -17.68
N SER A 49 -11.15 -14.46 -16.47
CA SER A 49 -11.97 -15.35 -15.64
C SER A 49 -13.47 -15.20 -15.87
N GLY A 50 -13.92 -14.07 -16.42
CA GLY A 50 -15.33 -13.68 -16.48
C GLY A 50 -15.99 -13.50 -15.11
N LYS A 51 -15.19 -13.39 -14.03
CA LYS A 51 -15.64 -13.24 -12.66
C LYS A 51 -15.19 -11.90 -12.07
N LYS A 52 -15.84 -11.50 -11.00
CA LYS A 52 -15.54 -10.25 -10.30
C LYS A 52 -14.16 -10.28 -9.64
N VAL A 53 -13.58 -9.07 -9.51
CA VAL A 53 -12.32 -8.81 -8.81
C VAL A 53 -12.54 -7.81 -7.69
N LEU A 54 -12.06 -8.10 -6.50
CA LEU A 54 -12.09 -7.20 -5.35
C LEU A 54 -10.71 -6.58 -5.13
N CYS A 55 -10.63 -5.26 -5.19
CA CYS A 55 -9.42 -4.50 -4.85
C CYS A 55 -9.62 -3.83 -3.49
N LEU A 56 -8.85 -4.24 -2.48
CA LEU A 56 -8.92 -3.71 -1.13
C LEU A 56 -7.84 -2.66 -0.91
N ALA A 57 -8.21 -1.53 -0.32
CA ALA A 57 -7.30 -0.49 0.12
C ALA A 57 -7.65 0.00 1.54
N PRO A 58 -6.66 0.34 2.40
CA PRO A 58 -6.88 0.61 3.81
C PRO A 58 -7.60 1.94 4.10
N SER A 59 -7.53 2.92 3.20
CA SER A 59 -8.18 4.22 3.35
C SER A 59 -9.10 4.56 2.19
N LYS A 60 -10.06 5.45 2.44
CA LYS A 60 -10.99 5.94 1.40
C LYS A 60 -10.26 6.67 0.26
N GLU A 61 -9.19 7.36 0.58
CA GLU A 61 -8.36 8.09 -0.40
C GLU A 61 -7.69 7.11 -1.37
N LEU A 62 -7.14 6.02 -0.87
CA LEU A 62 -6.54 4.97 -1.70
C LEU A 62 -7.60 4.19 -2.49
N VAL A 63 -8.78 3.95 -1.92
CA VAL A 63 -9.91 3.37 -2.67
C VAL A 63 -10.27 4.26 -3.86
N LEU A 64 -10.42 5.57 -3.66
CA LEU A 64 -10.72 6.53 -4.72
C LEU A 64 -9.59 6.63 -5.75
N GLN A 65 -8.33 6.66 -5.30
CA GLN A 65 -7.17 6.71 -6.18
C GLN A 65 -7.09 5.49 -7.10
N ASN A 66 -7.21 4.29 -6.54
CA ASN A 66 -7.13 3.05 -7.30
C ASN A 66 -8.32 2.91 -8.26
N HIS A 67 -9.54 3.24 -7.79
CA HIS A 67 -10.74 3.28 -8.64
C HIS A 67 -10.56 4.26 -9.80
N GLY A 68 -10.09 5.49 -9.56
CA GLY A 68 -9.86 6.49 -10.60
C GLY A 68 -8.81 6.04 -11.64
N LYS A 69 -7.76 5.31 -11.20
CA LYS A 69 -6.78 4.75 -12.12
C LYS A 69 -7.36 3.63 -12.99
N TYR A 70 -8.26 2.83 -12.43
CA TYR A 70 -8.95 1.81 -13.20
C TYR A 70 -9.93 2.42 -14.21
N LEU A 71 -10.73 3.42 -13.82
CA LEU A 71 -11.63 4.14 -14.75
C LEU A 71 -10.87 4.76 -15.91
N ALA A 72 -9.63 5.20 -15.70
CA ALA A 72 -8.80 5.77 -16.76
C ALA A 72 -8.38 4.73 -17.82
N THR A 73 -8.60 3.44 -17.61
CA THR A 73 -8.45 2.40 -18.66
C THR A 73 -9.66 2.33 -19.60
N GLY A 74 -10.74 3.04 -19.30
CA GLY A 74 -11.99 3.04 -20.06
C GLY A 74 -13.02 2.01 -19.57
N ASN A 75 -12.70 1.24 -18.54
CA ASN A 75 -13.57 0.19 -17.99
C ASN A 75 -14.35 0.71 -16.78
N PRO A 76 -15.62 0.35 -16.60
CA PRO A 76 -16.40 0.72 -15.44
C PRO A 76 -16.01 -0.10 -14.20
N ALA A 77 -16.11 0.52 -13.03
CA ALA A 77 -15.87 -0.13 -11.74
C ALA A 77 -16.82 0.37 -10.66
N SER A 78 -16.97 -0.40 -9.60
CA SER A 78 -17.78 -0.06 -8.43
C SER A 78 -16.90 0.30 -7.24
N ILE A 79 -17.45 1.10 -6.32
CA ILE A 79 -16.86 1.37 -5.01
C ILE A 79 -17.71 0.70 -3.93
N TYR A 80 -17.05 -0.02 -3.00
CA TYR A 80 -17.65 -0.57 -1.80
C TYR A 80 -16.95 -0.05 -0.54
N CYS A 81 -17.24 1.20 -0.20
CA CYS A 81 -16.67 1.91 0.95
C CYS A 81 -17.77 2.74 1.61
N ALA A 82 -18.03 2.52 2.90
CA ALA A 82 -19.18 3.10 3.62
C ALA A 82 -19.21 4.63 3.59
N SER A 83 -18.05 5.28 3.55
CA SER A 83 -17.93 6.74 3.49
C SER A 83 -18.07 7.34 2.08
N ILE A 84 -18.23 6.50 1.04
CA ILE A 84 -18.32 6.93 -0.35
C ILE A 84 -19.55 6.34 -1.03
N SER A 85 -19.55 5.01 -1.24
CA SER A 85 -20.61 4.27 -1.92
C SER A 85 -20.53 2.78 -1.54
N LYS A 86 -21.66 2.07 -1.64
CA LYS A 86 -21.76 0.61 -1.49
C LYS A 86 -22.41 -0.01 -2.71
N SER A 87 -21.67 -0.02 -3.83
CA SER A 87 -22.14 -0.58 -5.11
C SER A 87 -21.36 -1.84 -5.49
N LEU A 88 -22.04 -2.80 -6.12
CA LEU A 88 -21.49 -4.00 -6.74
C LEU A 88 -21.98 -4.14 -8.20
N ALA A 89 -22.36 -3.02 -8.83
CA ALA A 89 -22.95 -2.99 -10.17
C ALA A 89 -21.98 -3.48 -11.25
N HIS A 90 -20.68 -3.26 -11.06
CA HIS A 90 -19.64 -3.66 -12.01
C HIS A 90 -18.79 -4.81 -11.47
N ASP A 91 -18.02 -5.43 -12.36
CA ASP A 91 -17.25 -6.64 -12.04
C ASP A 91 -15.95 -6.34 -11.29
N VAL A 92 -15.37 -5.17 -11.47
CA VAL A 92 -14.23 -4.74 -10.65
C VAL A 92 -14.72 -3.81 -9.54
N VAL A 93 -14.42 -4.18 -8.29
CA VAL A 93 -14.91 -3.51 -7.09
C VAL A 93 -13.73 -3.05 -6.26
N PHE A 94 -13.68 -1.75 -5.96
CA PHE A 94 -12.70 -1.15 -5.05
C PHE A 94 -13.34 -0.91 -3.69
N GLY A 95 -12.81 -1.53 -2.64
CA GLY A 95 -13.43 -1.52 -1.32
C GLY A 95 -12.47 -1.26 -0.17
N SER A 96 -13.04 -0.78 0.95
CA SER A 96 -12.31 -0.79 2.22
C SER A 96 -12.58 -2.09 2.98
N PRO A 97 -11.55 -2.67 3.65
CA PRO A 97 -11.70 -3.97 4.34
C PRO A 97 -12.87 -4.01 5.32
N THR A 98 -13.05 -2.97 6.13
CA THR A 98 -14.13 -2.89 7.10
C THR A 98 -15.52 -2.86 6.44
N SER A 99 -15.67 -2.14 5.33
CA SER A 99 -16.96 -2.07 4.62
C SER A 99 -17.34 -3.41 4.02
N VAL A 100 -16.35 -4.14 3.48
CA VAL A 100 -16.56 -5.48 2.93
C VAL A 100 -16.86 -6.48 4.03
N LEU A 101 -16.10 -6.46 5.15
CA LEU A 101 -16.32 -7.33 6.31
C LEU A 101 -17.74 -7.22 6.86
N ASN A 102 -18.28 -6.00 6.91
CA ASN A 102 -19.65 -5.75 7.41
C ASN A 102 -20.77 -6.17 6.44
N SER A 103 -20.44 -6.82 5.32
CA SER A 103 -21.40 -7.24 4.28
C SER A 103 -20.88 -8.46 3.52
N LEU A 104 -20.24 -9.39 4.21
CA LEU A 104 -19.58 -10.56 3.62
C LEU A 104 -20.52 -11.41 2.78
N GLU A 105 -21.80 -11.45 3.13
CA GLU A 105 -22.85 -12.18 2.39
C GLU A 105 -23.00 -11.75 0.92
N LYS A 106 -22.47 -10.56 0.57
CA LYS A 106 -22.49 -10.04 -0.81
C LYS A 106 -21.24 -10.43 -1.63
N PHE A 107 -20.23 -11.00 -0.96
CA PHE A 107 -18.94 -11.34 -1.54
C PHE A 107 -18.76 -12.87 -1.55
N GLY A 108 -19.26 -13.52 -2.58
CA GLY A 108 -19.30 -14.97 -2.70
C GLY A 108 -18.44 -15.53 -3.83
N ASP A 109 -18.89 -16.63 -4.40
CA ASP A 109 -18.20 -17.45 -5.41
C ASP A 109 -18.06 -16.78 -6.79
N ASN A 110 -18.74 -15.67 -7.00
CA ASN A 110 -18.65 -14.84 -8.20
C ASN A 110 -17.36 -14.01 -8.27
N PHE A 111 -16.55 -13.97 -7.20
CA PHE A 111 -15.25 -13.34 -7.19
C PHE A 111 -14.14 -14.38 -7.44
N SER A 112 -13.18 -14.05 -8.33
CA SER A 112 -12.04 -14.91 -8.67
C SER A 112 -10.71 -14.43 -8.06
N CYS A 113 -10.60 -13.15 -7.70
CA CYS A 113 -9.38 -12.58 -7.19
C CYS A 113 -9.64 -11.47 -6.17
N ILE A 114 -8.75 -11.40 -5.17
CA ILE A 114 -8.60 -10.25 -4.29
C ILE A 114 -7.21 -9.64 -4.52
N ILE A 115 -7.16 -8.34 -4.77
CA ILE A 115 -5.92 -7.55 -4.83
C ILE A 115 -5.89 -6.63 -3.62
N ILE A 116 -4.81 -6.68 -2.85
CA ILE A 116 -4.67 -5.95 -1.58
C ILE A 116 -3.60 -4.88 -1.77
N ASP A 117 -4.00 -3.62 -1.75
CA ASP A 117 -3.08 -2.48 -1.72
C ASP A 117 -2.59 -2.23 -0.28
N GLU A 118 -1.36 -1.71 -0.15
CA GLU A 118 -0.64 -1.56 1.11
C GLU A 118 -0.64 -2.86 1.95
N ALA A 119 -0.28 -3.95 1.29
CA ALA A 119 -0.36 -5.31 1.81
C ALA A 119 0.55 -5.60 3.02
N HIS A 120 1.47 -4.68 3.37
CA HIS A 120 2.19 -4.76 4.65
C HIS A 120 1.24 -4.70 5.85
N GLY A 121 0.07 -4.09 5.68
CA GLY A 121 -0.99 -3.97 6.67
C GLY A 121 -2.01 -5.11 6.65
N ILE A 122 -1.62 -6.39 6.42
CA ILE A 122 -2.54 -7.53 6.55
C ILE A 122 -3.09 -7.59 7.98
N THR A 123 -4.29 -7.05 8.15
CA THR A 123 -5.02 -7.00 9.43
C THR A 123 -5.89 -8.24 9.60
N PRO A 124 -6.34 -8.55 10.83
CA PRO A 124 -7.38 -9.58 11.05
C PRO A 124 -8.63 -9.38 10.20
N THR A 125 -9.02 -8.12 9.95
CA THR A 125 -10.14 -7.75 9.07
C THR A 125 -9.92 -8.23 7.64
N VAL A 126 -8.75 -7.96 7.07
CA VAL A 126 -8.41 -8.43 5.71
C VAL A 126 -8.38 -9.95 5.64
N LYS A 127 -7.78 -10.60 6.64
CA LYS A 127 -7.76 -12.07 6.73
C LYS A 127 -9.16 -12.65 6.75
N ALA A 128 -10.06 -12.11 7.59
CA ALA A 128 -11.44 -12.57 7.68
C ALA A 128 -12.20 -12.44 6.35
N VAL A 129 -11.99 -11.34 5.60
CA VAL A 129 -12.57 -11.18 4.25
C VAL A 129 -12.04 -12.25 3.29
N VAL A 130 -10.72 -12.46 3.25
CA VAL A 130 -10.11 -13.48 2.37
C VAL A 130 -10.59 -14.88 2.73
N ASP A 131 -10.61 -15.22 4.01
CA ASP A 131 -11.01 -16.54 4.51
C ASP A 131 -12.48 -16.85 4.15
N HIS A 132 -13.38 -15.87 4.36
CA HIS A 132 -14.77 -16.00 3.94
C HIS A 132 -14.89 -16.27 2.44
N MET A 133 -14.23 -15.46 1.61
CA MET A 133 -14.32 -15.59 0.16
C MET A 133 -13.65 -16.88 -0.35
N ARG A 134 -12.60 -17.38 0.32
CA ARG A 134 -12.00 -18.70 0.02
C ARG A 134 -12.91 -19.88 0.36
N GLN A 135 -13.72 -19.75 1.41
CA GLN A 135 -14.75 -20.75 1.72
C GLN A 135 -15.79 -20.87 0.60
N GLN A 136 -16.13 -19.73 -0.05
CA GLN A 136 -17.08 -19.70 -1.15
C GLN A 136 -16.43 -20.08 -2.51
N ASN A 137 -15.15 -19.75 -2.68
CA ASN A 137 -14.39 -20.06 -3.89
C ASN A 137 -12.97 -20.54 -3.55
N HIS A 138 -12.76 -21.86 -3.51
CA HIS A 138 -11.44 -22.45 -3.24
C HIS A 138 -10.37 -22.13 -4.29
N LYS A 139 -10.75 -21.60 -5.46
CA LYS A 139 -9.82 -21.15 -6.51
C LYS A 139 -9.54 -19.65 -6.46
N LEU A 140 -9.96 -18.97 -5.38
CA LEU A 140 -9.72 -17.52 -5.20
C LEU A 140 -8.21 -17.22 -5.18
N ARG A 141 -7.79 -16.27 -6.01
CA ARG A 141 -6.43 -15.76 -6.05
C ARG A 141 -6.29 -14.58 -5.10
N VAL A 142 -5.12 -14.44 -4.49
CA VAL A 142 -4.81 -13.29 -3.61
C VAL A 142 -3.46 -12.71 -4.00
N ILE A 143 -3.45 -11.41 -4.33
CA ILE A 143 -2.26 -10.67 -4.72
C ILE A 143 -2.13 -9.48 -3.80
N GLY A 144 -0.97 -9.33 -3.16
CA GLY A 144 -0.62 -8.14 -2.37
C GLY A 144 0.27 -7.19 -3.16
N CYS A 145 0.10 -5.90 -2.93
CA CYS A 145 0.99 -4.86 -3.43
C CYS A 145 1.43 -3.98 -2.25
N THR A 146 2.73 -3.73 -2.10
CA THR A 146 3.26 -2.85 -1.05
C THR A 146 4.59 -2.24 -1.45
N ALA A 147 4.95 -1.12 -0.83
CA ALA A 147 6.30 -0.55 -0.93
C ALA A 147 7.24 -1.10 0.17
N THR A 148 6.67 -1.65 1.24
CA THR A 148 7.40 -2.05 2.45
C THR A 148 6.95 -3.44 2.90
N PRO A 149 7.51 -4.52 2.31
CA PRO A 149 7.10 -5.89 2.62
C PRO A 149 7.67 -6.42 3.95
N TYR A 150 8.01 -5.52 4.86
CA TYR A 150 8.66 -5.81 6.13
C TYR A 150 7.91 -5.17 7.28
N ARG A 151 7.80 -5.85 8.41
CA ARG A 151 7.27 -5.33 9.68
C ARG A 151 8.35 -5.33 10.75
N LEU A 152 8.50 -4.21 11.46
CA LEU A 152 9.38 -4.13 12.62
C LEU A 152 8.94 -5.14 13.68
N GLY A 153 9.87 -5.99 14.13
CA GLY A 153 9.63 -7.05 15.10
C GLY A 153 9.13 -8.38 14.51
N ASP A 154 8.54 -8.37 13.31
CA ASP A 154 8.00 -9.58 12.67
C ASP A 154 8.84 -10.06 11.47
N GLY A 155 9.60 -9.17 10.81
CA GLY A 155 10.36 -9.48 9.60
C GLY A 155 9.54 -9.38 8.32
N TYR A 156 9.96 -10.12 7.29
CA TYR A 156 9.29 -10.11 5.98
C TYR A 156 7.94 -10.80 6.03
N ILE A 157 6.98 -10.29 5.24
CA ILE A 157 5.60 -10.81 5.17
C ILE A 157 5.43 -11.90 4.10
N TYR A 158 6.52 -12.34 3.47
CA TYR A 158 6.55 -13.41 2.45
C TYR A 158 7.62 -14.46 2.79
N GLU A 159 7.43 -15.68 2.27
CA GLU A 159 8.28 -16.84 2.57
C GLU A 159 9.43 -17.01 1.58
N TYR A 160 9.17 -16.78 0.28
CA TYR A 160 10.16 -16.88 -0.79
C TYR A 160 10.32 -15.57 -1.54
N ASP A 161 11.56 -15.21 -1.87
CA ASP A 161 11.88 -14.04 -2.69
C ASP A 161 11.58 -14.24 -4.18
N GLU A 162 11.82 -13.23 -5.00
CA GLU A 162 11.57 -13.25 -6.45
C GLU A 162 12.43 -14.26 -7.21
N ASN A 163 13.49 -14.77 -6.58
CA ASN A 163 14.37 -15.83 -7.12
C ASN A 163 14.00 -17.22 -6.58
N ASN A 164 12.83 -17.33 -5.90
CA ASN A 164 12.36 -18.56 -5.29
C ASN A 164 13.28 -19.08 -4.15
N LYS A 165 14.00 -18.17 -3.50
CA LYS A 165 14.87 -18.48 -2.38
C LYS A 165 14.12 -18.20 -1.06
N HIS A 166 14.16 -19.16 -0.14
CA HIS A 166 13.57 -18.99 1.18
C HIS A 166 14.23 -17.84 1.94
N VAL A 167 13.42 -16.97 2.54
CA VAL A 167 13.89 -15.81 3.32
C VAL A 167 14.05 -16.20 4.78
N PRO A 168 15.29 -16.39 5.28
CA PRO A 168 15.52 -16.88 6.62
C PRO A 168 15.26 -15.85 7.73
N GLU A 169 15.22 -14.57 7.36
CA GLU A 169 15.07 -13.44 8.29
C GLU A 169 13.62 -13.14 8.67
N THR A 170 12.67 -13.92 8.15
CA THR A 170 11.30 -13.77 8.59
C THR A 170 11.14 -14.38 9.96
N GLN A 171 10.90 -13.56 10.98
CA GLN A 171 10.58 -14.00 12.34
C GLN A 171 9.11 -14.42 12.45
N THR A 172 8.33 -14.11 11.44
CA THR A 172 6.93 -14.51 11.34
C THR A 172 6.86 -15.99 11.13
N LYS A 173 6.33 -16.74 12.10
CA LYS A 173 6.21 -18.21 12.01
C LYS A 173 5.40 -18.68 10.80
N ASN A 174 4.55 -17.84 10.25
CA ASN A 174 3.75 -18.10 9.03
C ASN A 174 3.54 -16.77 8.29
N PRO A 175 4.46 -16.36 7.41
CA PRO A 175 4.25 -15.18 6.57
C PRO A 175 3.00 -15.38 5.69
N TYR A 176 2.22 -14.33 5.52
CA TYR A 176 0.93 -14.43 4.84
C TYR A 176 1.08 -14.72 3.33
N PHE A 177 2.09 -14.13 2.70
CA PHE A 177 2.37 -14.34 1.29
C PHE A 177 3.39 -15.46 1.10
N LYS A 178 3.09 -16.36 0.15
CA LYS A 178 4.01 -17.46 -0.17
C LYS A 178 5.22 -16.98 -0.94
N GLN A 179 4.99 -16.10 -1.92
CA GLN A 179 6.00 -15.71 -2.90
C GLN A 179 6.00 -14.20 -3.12
N LEU A 180 7.18 -13.59 -3.08
CA LEU A 180 7.45 -12.31 -3.73
C LEU A 180 7.65 -12.58 -5.22
N VAL A 181 6.76 -12.09 -6.07
CA VAL A 181 6.79 -12.39 -7.52
C VAL A 181 7.49 -11.31 -8.34
N TYR A 182 7.65 -10.13 -7.76
CA TYR A 182 8.35 -9.01 -8.39
C TYR A 182 8.78 -7.99 -7.34
N LYS A 183 9.94 -7.37 -7.59
CA LYS A 183 10.50 -6.31 -6.76
C LYS A 183 11.03 -5.19 -7.62
N ILE A 184 10.74 -3.95 -7.25
CA ILE A 184 11.37 -2.73 -7.79
C ILE A 184 11.58 -1.73 -6.66
N THR A 185 12.82 -1.34 -6.45
CA THR A 185 13.25 -0.43 -5.39
C THR A 185 13.20 1.02 -5.83
N ALA A 186 13.23 1.95 -4.85
CA ALA A 186 13.34 3.38 -5.16
C ALA A 186 14.67 3.70 -5.86
N SER A 187 15.77 3.04 -5.49
CA SER A 187 17.09 3.24 -6.13
C SER A 187 17.07 2.89 -7.61
N GLU A 188 16.50 1.72 -7.97
CA GLU A 188 16.35 1.32 -9.37
C GLU A 188 15.48 2.30 -10.16
N LEU A 189 14.38 2.80 -9.57
CA LEU A 189 13.53 3.79 -10.22
C LEU A 189 14.22 5.15 -10.41
N ILE A 190 15.12 5.53 -9.50
CA ILE A 190 15.96 6.72 -9.63
C ILE A 190 16.99 6.53 -10.76
N GLU A 191 17.65 5.39 -10.81
CA GLU A 191 18.63 5.05 -11.86
C GLU A 191 17.97 5.02 -13.25
N MET A 192 16.74 4.52 -13.34
CA MET A 192 15.95 4.53 -14.57
C MET A 192 15.37 5.91 -14.91
N GLY A 193 15.54 6.93 -14.06
CA GLY A 193 15.01 8.28 -14.26
C GLY A 193 13.49 8.45 -14.02
N PHE A 194 12.85 7.48 -13.38
CA PHE A 194 11.40 7.56 -13.03
C PHE A 194 11.13 8.25 -11.70
N LEU A 195 12.11 8.27 -10.81
CA LEU A 195 12.07 9.03 -9.56
C LEU A 195 13.27 9.97 -9.47
N THR A 196 13.08 11.08 -8.77
CA THR A 196 14.14 12.05 -8.48
C THR A 196 14.94 11.57 -7.27
N ARG A 197 16.26 11.74 -7.34
CA ARG A 197 17.13 11.46 -6.19
C ARG A 197 16.77 12.38 -5.03
N PRO A 198 16.52 11.86 -3.82
CA PRO A 198 16.33 12.70 -2.65
C PRO A 198 17.62 13.47 -2.34
N HIS A 199 17.47 14.72 -1.95
CA HIS A 199 18.55 15.55 -1.43
C HIS A 199 18.26 15.84 0.03
N ALA A 200 19.19 15.54 0.91
CA ALA A 200 19.11 15.87 2.33
C ALA A 200 19.93 17.14 2.58
N ASP A 201 19.24 18.19 2.97
CA ASP A 201 19.90 19.41 3.43
C ASP A 201 20.26 19.26 4.93
N PRO A 202 21.42 19.77 5.37
CA PRO A 202 21.76 19.78 6.78
C PRO A 202 20.73 20.61 7.56
N VAL A 203 20.23 20.06 8.66
CA VAL A 203 19.28 20.75 9.54
C VAL A 203 20.09 21.58 10.54
N ALA A 204 19.84 22.89 10.61
CA ALA A 204 20.48 23.78 11.57
C ALA A 204 20.01 23.51 13.01
N GLU A 205 18.73 23.13 13.16
CA GLU A 205 18.11 22.86 14.45
C GLU A 205 17.37 21.52 14.44
N SER A 206 17.46 20.77 15.52
CA SER A 206 16.74 19.50 15.69
C SER A 206 16.20 19.36 17.11
N TYR A 207 15.10 18.64 17.28
CA TYR A 207 14.64 18.27 18.61
C TYR A 207 15.54 17.18 19.21
N ASP A 208 15.74 17.27 20.52
CA ASP A 208 16.35 16.16 21.26
C ASP A 208 15.29 15.08 21.47
N THR A 209 15.48 13.95 20.80
CA THR A 209 14.62 12.78 20.88
C THR A 209 15.23 11.66 21.72
N THR A 210 16.34 11.95 22.43
CA THR A 210 16.92 11.01 23.39
C THR A 210 15.91 10.75 24.52
N GLY A 211 15.63 9.48 24.79
CA GLY A 211 14.62 9.07 25.79
C GLY A 211 13.26 8.67 25.25
N ILE A 212 13.00 8.80 23.94
CA ILE A 212 11.85 8.16 23.31
C ILE A 212 12.12 6.66 23.20
N SER A 213 11.35 5.84 23.90
CA SER A 213 11.55 4.38 23.95
C SER A 213 10.47 3.58 23.22
N ASN A 214 9.22 4.00 23.31
CA ASN A 214 8.08 3.28 22.75
C ASN A 214 7.46 3.95 21.52
N HIS A 215 8.00 5.09 21.09
CA HIS A 215 7.53 5.87 19.93
C HIS A 215 6.02 6.18 19.98
N THR A 216 5.49 6.45 21.17
CA THR A 216 4.08 6.82 21.35
C THR A 216 3.84 8.31 21.11
N ALA A 217 2.63 8.67 20.69
CA ALA A 217 2.24 10.08 20.52
C ALA A 217 2.52 10.92 21.79
N LYS A 218 2.27 10.34 22.98
CA LYS A 218 2.50 11.00 24.27
C LYS A 218 3.99 11.30 24.55
N GLU A 219 4.90 10.39 24.18
CA GLU A 219 6.34 10.64 24.30
C GLU A 219 6.79 11.75 23.35
N TYR A 220 6.25 11.76 22.12
CA TYR A 220 6.53 12.85 21.18
C TYR A 220 5.96 14.20 21.65
N GLU A 221 4.73 14.24 22.20
CA GLU A 221 4.16 15.46 22.76
C GLU A 221 5.06 16.06 23.84
N GLN A 222 5.62 15.24 24.73
CA GLN A 222 6.57 15.71 25.77
C GLN A 222 7.84 16.31 25.19
N VAL A 223 8.29 15.86 24.02
CA VAL A 223 9.47 16.43 23.33
C VAL A 223 9.18 17.82 22.79
N PHE A 224 7.97 18.09 22.33
CA PHE A 224 7.57 19.36 21.71
C PHE A 224 6.94 20.35 22.67
N GLU A 225 6.36 19.87 23.79
CA GLU A 225 5.70 20.71 24.77
C GLU A 225 6.61 21.81 25.31
N GLY A 226 6.14 23.06 25.27
CA GLY A 226 6.89 24.23 25.71
C GLY A 226 8.06 24.66 24.81
N LYS A 227 8.25 24.03 23.65
CA LYS A 227 9.36 24.32 22.73
C LYS A 227 8.96 25.12 21.48
N GLY A 228 7.86 25.87 21.53
CA GLY A 228 7.33 26.65 20.40
C GLY A 228 8.37 27.56 19.72
N ARG A 229 9.32 28.14 20.47
CA ARG A 229 10.43 28.91 19.89
C ARG A 229 11.30 28.05 18.97
N LYS A 230 11.58 26.79 19.37
CA LYS A 230 12.38 25.87 18.56
C LYS A 230 11.63 25.41 17.32
N THR A 231 10.33 25.10 17.46
CA THR A 231 9.44 24.80 16.33
C THR A 231 9.46 25.94 15.32
N SER A 232 9.32 27.19 15.80
CA SER A 232 9.37 28.38 14.93
C SER A 232 10.70 28.52 14.18
N MET A 233 11.84 28.26 14.84
CA MET A 233 13.17 28.31 14.19
C MET A 233 13.29 27.23 13.10
N ILE A 234 12.84 26.00 13.37
CA ILE A 234 12.85 24.91 12.38
C ILE A 234 11.96 25.27 11.19
N VAL A 235 10.76 25.82 11.43
CA VAL A 235 9.84 26.23 10.35
C VAL A 235 10.44 27.37 9.51
N GLN A 236 11.10 28.35 10.14
CA GLN A 236 11.79 29.43 9.42
C GLN A 236 12.91 28.89 8.53
N ASP A 237 13.70 27.93 9.02
CA ASP A 237 14.76 27.27 8.24
C ASP A 237 14.17 26.49 7.05
N VAL A 238 13.08 25.72 7.26
CA VAL A 238 12.36 25.03 6.18
C VAL A 238 11.83 26.02 5.15
N VAL A 239 11.22 27.12 5.56
CA VAL A 239 10.72 28.15 4.66
C VAL A 239 11.85 28.80 3.85
N ALA A 240 12.99 29.12 4.50
CA ALA A 240 14.13 29.68 3.81
C ALA A 240 14.72 28.74 2.76
N ASN A 241 14.86 27.44 3.10
CA ASN A 241 15.42 26.42 2.20
C ASN A 241 14.44 25.91 1.15
N SER A 242 13.13 26.21 1.27
CA SER A 242 12.10 25.79 0.33
C SER A 242 11.75 26.84 -0.73
N GLN A 243 12.45 27.97 -0.74
CA GLN A 243 12.19 29.03 -1.72
C GLN A 243 12.36 28.52 -3.16
N GLY A 244 11.39 28.84 -4.02
CA GLY A 244 11.34 28.33 -5.40
C GLY A 244 10.79 26.90 -5.55
N ARG A 245 10.44 26.22 -4.48
CA ARG A 245 9.76 24.92 -4.54
C ARG A 245 8.27 25.10 -4.84
N LYS A 246 7.70 24.21 -5.65
CA LYS A 246 6.26 24.27 -6.02
C LYS A 246 5.33 23.79 -4.90
N GLY A 247 5.86 23.08 -3.90
CA GLY A 247 5.13 22.58 -2.75
C GLY A 247 6.09 22.13 -1.66
N VAL A 248 5.67 22.30 -0.42
CA VAL A 248 6.38 21.86 0.78
C VAL A 248 5.42 20.98 1.58
N MET A 249 5.90 19.82 2.03
CA MET A 249 5.16 18.93 2.91
C MET A 249 5.95 18.76 4.21
N ILE A 250 5.30 19.06 5.33
CA ILE A 250 5.88 18.89 6.66
C ILE A 250 5.14 17.77 7.38
N PHE A 251 5.89 16.78 7.87
CA PHE A 251 5.38 15.71 8.68
C PHE A 251 5.53 16.08 10.16
N ALA A 252 4.43 16.36 10.81
CA ALA A 252 4.39 16.58 12.24
C ALA A 252 4.16 15.26 13.00
N ALA A 253 4.70 15.15 14.21
CA ALA A 253 4.58 13.93 15.01
C ALA A 253 3.18 13.72 15.60
N THR A 254 2.46 14.81 15.89
CA THR A 254 1.10 14.81 16.44
C THR A 254 0.25 15.91 15.81
N ILE A 255 -1.07 15.85 16.02
CA ILE A 255 -2.01 16.89 15.56
C ILE A 255 -1.68 18.24 16.21
N GLN A 256 -1.35 18.24 17.51
CA GLN A 256 -0.97 19.46 18.22
C GLN A 256 0.34 20.06 17.64
N HIS A 257 1.35 19.23 17.38
CA HIS A 257 2.57 19.68 16.72
C HIS A 257 2.31 20.23 15.31
N ALA A 258 1.39 19.64 14.56
CA ALA A 258 0.98 20.18 13.26
C ALA A 258 0.35 21.58 13.37
N GLN A 259 -0.43 21.83 14.42
CA GLN A 259 -1.02 23.15 14.71
C GLN A 259 0.04 24.20 15.10
N GLU A 260 1.12 23.78 15.77
CA GLU A 260 2.22 24.68 16.11
C GLU A 260 3.09 25.06 14.90
N VAL A 261 3.09 24.22 13.87
CA VAL A 261 3.84 24.43 12.62
C VAL A 261 3.09 25.38 11.67
N MET A 262 1.77 25.46 11.76
CA MET A 262 0.94 26.33 10.92
C MET A 262 0.90 27.77 11.41
#